data_da6a955c63bb6decd3a50008cf6c07d5
#
_entry.id   da6a955c63bb6decd3a50008cf6c07d5
#
_cell.length_a   1.000
_cell.length_b   1.000
_cell.length_c   1.000
_cell.angle_alpha   90.00
_cell.angle_beta   90.00
_cell.angle_gamma   90.00
#
_symmetry.space_group_name_H-M   'P 1'
#
loop_
_entity.id
_entity.type
_entity.pdbx_description
1 polymer ?
#
loop_
_entity_poly.entity_id
_entity_poly.type
_entity_poly.pdbx_seq_one_letter_code
_entity_poly.pdbx_strand_id
1 'polypeptide(L)'
;MRLKSIKKSLQSQKLLRLKKTLEDEGVYEIFKRLNARTEVPGCSLCMGNQARVNDNAVVFSTSTRNFDNRMGMGAKVYLGSAELAAVCALLGRLPSVSEYKKIVRDSLSLNKDQIYKYLNFNEISEFSI
;
A
#
# COMPACT_ATOMS: atom_id res chain seq x y z
N MET A 1 -16.51 -16.46 -24.33
CA MET A 1 -16.94 -16.39 -22.92
C MET A 1 -15.95 -17.00 -21.91
N ARG A 2 -15.04 -17.90 -22.30
CA ARG A 2 -14.06 -18.56 -21.39
C ARG A 2 -12.90 -17.69 -20.88
N LEU A 3 -12.35 -16.77 -21.66
CA LEU A 3 -11.15 -15.99 -21.29
C LEU A 3 -11.36 -14.98 -20.15
N LYS A 4 -12.55 -14.37 -20.06
CA LYS A 4 -12.88 -13.43 -18.94
C LYS A 4 -13.03 -14.15 -17.60
N SER A 5 -13.53 -15.39 -17.60
CA SER A 5 -13.70 -16.22 -16.41
C SER A 5 -12.34 -16.66 -15.85
N ILE A 6 -11.41 -17.07 -16.73
CA ILE A 6 -10.05 -17.51 -16.32
C ILE A 6 -9.24 -16.34 -15.73
N LYS A 7 -9.29 -15.14 -16.32
CA LYS A 7 -8.62 -13.96 -15.78
C LYS A 7 -9.14 -13.57 -14.39
N LYS A 8 -10.45 -13.64 -14.18
CA LYS A 8 -11.08 -13.34 -12.89
C LYS A 8 -10.68 -14.37 -11.82
N SER A 9 -10.58 -15.64 -12.17
CA SER A 9 -10.13 -16.71 -11.29
C SER A 9 -8.66 -16.55 -10.88
N LEU A 10 -7.77 -16.27 -11.82
CA LEU A 10 -6.34 -16.04 -11.55
C LEU A 10 -6.09 -14.79 -10.67
N GLN A 11 -6.85 -13.73 -10.89
CA GLN A 11 -6.74 -12.52 -10.08
C GLN A 11 -7.23 -12.73 -8.66
N SER A 12 -8.31 -13.48 -8.46
CA SER A 12 -8.80 -13.83 -7.13
C SER A 12 -7.83 -14.75 -6.38
N GLN A 13 -7.20 -15.71 -7.06
CA GLN A 13 -6.20 -16.58 -6.44
C GLN A 13 -4.94 -15.81 -5.98
N LYS A 14 -4.47 -14.84 -6.76
CA LYS A 14 -3.34 -13.98 -6.37
C LYS A 14 -3.66 -13.13 -5.14
N LEU A 15 -4.86 -12.56 -5.07
CA LEU A 15 -5.33 -11.79 -3.91
C LEU A 15 -5.46 -12.64 -2.66
N LEU A 16 -5.94 -13.88 -2.79
CA LEU A 16 -6.03 -14.82 -1.67
C LEU A 16 -4.65 -15.23 -1.14
N ARG A 17 -3.67 -15.45 -2.03
CA ARG A 17 -2.29 -15.73 -1.64
C ARG A 17 -1.67 -14.56 -0.90
N LEU A 18 -1.81 -13.34 -1.44
CA LEU A 18 -1.30 -12.14 -0.79
C LEU A 18 -1.93 -11.94 0.60
N LYS A 19 -3.25 -12.11 0.70
CA LYS A 19 -3.95 -12.03 1.98
C LYS A 19 -3.38 -13.03 3.00
N LYS A 20 -3.23 -14.29 2.60
CA LYS A 20 -2.66 -15.33 3.46
C LYS A 20 -1.23 -14.99 3.90
N THR A 21 -0.37 -14.52 2.99
CA THR A 21 0.99 -14.09 3.34
C THR A 21 0.98 -13.00 4.40
N LEU A 22 0.14 -11.98 4.26
CA LEU A 22 0.01 -10.89 5.22
C LEU A 22 -0.58 -11.36 6.57
N GLU A 23 -1.44 -12.37 6.56
CA GLU A 23 -1.94 -13.02 7.78
C GLU A 23 -0.82 -13.80 8.48
N ASP A 24 -0.07 -14.62 7.73
CA ASP A 24 1.05 -15.42 8.25
C ASP A 24 2.18 -14.52 8.79
N GLU A 25 2.40 -13.35 8.21
CA GLU A 25 3.36 -12.33 8.67
C GLU A 25 2.82 -11.48 9.85
N GLY A 26 1.57 -11.68 10.28
CA GLY A 26 0.96 -10.97 11.40
C GLY A 26 0.61 -9.49 11.10
N VAL A 27 0.64 -9.07 9.84
CA VAL A 27 0.38 -7.68 9.44
C VAL A 27 -1.04 -7.23 9.80
N TYR A 28 -2.04 -8.10 9.65
CA TYR A 28 -3.43 -7.79 10.01
C TYR A 28 -3.62 -7.60 11.51
N GLU A 29 -2.85 -8.30 12.35
CA GLU A 29 -2.89 -8.10 13.81
C GLU A 29 -2.32 -6.73 14.20
N ILE A 30 -1.30 -6.24 13.47
CA ILE A 30 -0.77 -4.89 13.66
C ILE A 30 -1.85 -3.86 13.30
N PHE A 31 -2.50 -3.99 12.15
CA PHE A 31 -3.58 -3.08 11.73
C PHE A 31 -4.75 -3.07 12.73
N LYS A 32 -5.14 -4.25 13.23
CA LYS A 32 -6.20 -4.37 14.23
C LYS A 32 -5.84 -3.66 15.54
N ARG A 33 -4.61 -3.86 16.05
CA ARG A 33 -4.14 -3.16 17.26
C ARG A 33 -4.10 -1.64 17.09
N LEU A 34 -3.81 -1.16 15.90
CA LEU A 34 -3.81 0.26 15.55
C LEU A 34 -5.21 0.80 15.22
N ASN A 35 -6.25 -0.02 15.32
CA ASN A 35 -7.61 0.31 14.90
C ASN A 35 -7.68 0.85 13.46
N ALA A 36 -6.81 0.35 12.59
CA ALA A 36 -6.79 0.74 11.19
C ALA A 36 -7.96 0.08 10.45
N ARG A 37 -8.70 0.88 9.69
CA ARG A 37 -9.77 0.37 8.84
C ARG A 37 -9.17 -0.43 7.68
N THR A 38 -9.60 -1.68 7.53
CA THR A 38 -9.21 -2.55 6.41
C THR A 38 -10.40 -2.81 5.51
N GLU A 39 -10.17 -2.81 4.20
CA GLU A 39 -11.19 -3.01 3.18
C GLU A 39 -10.76 -4.06 2.17
N VAL A 40 -11.72 -4.61 1.46
CA VAL A 40 -11.44 -5.56 0.36
C VAL A 40 -10.67 -4.83 -0.75
N PRO A 41 -9.55 -5.37 -1.23
CA PRO A 41 -8.79 -4.78 -2.32
C PRO A 41 -9.63 -4.58 -3.58
N GLY A 42 -9.57 -3.38 -4.15
CA GLY A 42 -10.32 -3.06 -5.36
C GLY A 42 -10.08 -1.64 -5.86
N CYS A 43 -10.57 -1.34 -7.07
CA CYS A 43 -10.41 -0.02 -7.69
C CYS A 43 -11.28 1.07 -7.04
N SER A 44 -12.28 0.72 -6.24
CA SER A 44 -13.18 1.68 -5.59
C SER A 44 -12.45 2.64 -4.66
N LEU A 45 -11.41 2.16 -3.97
CA LEU A 45 -10.58 2.99 -3.10
C LEU A 45 -9.80 4.05 -3.90
N CYS A 46 -9.23 3.66 -5.04
CA CYS A 46 -8.50 4.58 -5.93
C CYS A 46 -9.40 5.69 -6.49
N MET A 47 -10.68 5.40 -6.67
CA MET A 47 -11.68 6.36 -7.13
C MET A 47 -12.32 7.19 -5.99
N GLY A 48 -11.95 6.93 -4.73
CA GLY A 48 -12.51 7.61 -3.57
C GLY A 48 -13.92 7.17 -3.18
N ASN A 49 -14.44 6.10 -3.76
CA ASN A 49 -15.83 5.66 -3.51
C ASN A 49 -15.96 4.80 -2.24
N GLN A 50 -14.90 4.09 -1.85
CA GLN A 50 -14.93 3.13 -0.74
C GLN A 50 -14.53 3.75 0.60
N ALA A 51 -13.69 4.78 0.58
CA ALA A 51 -13.27 5.50 1.78
C ALA A 51 -13.27 7.00 1.49
N ARG A 52 -14.24 7.70 2.04
CA ARG A 52 -14.28 9.15 2.00
C ARG A 52 -13.82 9.71 3.35
N VAL A 53 -13.16 10.85 3.27
CA VAL A 53 -12.70 11.62 4.43
C VAL A 53 -13.61 12.83 4.65
N ASN A 54 -13.46 13.48 5.79
CA ASN A 54 -14.16 14.73 6.09
C ASN A 54 -13.76 15.83 5.09
N ASP A 55 -14.65 16.79 4.92
CA ASP A 55 -14.40 17.95 4.06
C ASP A 55 -13.13 18.69 4.51
N ASN A 56 -12.36 19.17 3.54
CA ASN A 56 -11.09 19.87 3.73
C ASN A 56 -9.99 19.08 4.47
N ALA A 57 -10.14 17.77 4.62
CA ALA A 57 -9.12 16.94 5.25
C ALA A 57 -7.82 16.91 4.45
N VAL A 58 -6.72 16.68 5.16
CA VAL A 58 -5.41 16.41 4.55
C VAL A 58 -5.20 14.90 4.52
N VAL A 59 -4.93 14.37 3.34
CA VAL A 59 -4.82 12.93 3.08
C VAL A 59 -3.49 12.61 2.44
N PHE A 60 -2.79 11.59 2.92
CA PHE A 60 -1.70 10.95 2.21
C PHE A 60 -2.22 9.66 1.57
N SER A 61 -1.91 9.43 0.29
CA SER A 61 -2.41 8.29 -0.47
C SER A 61 -1.32 7.65 -1.32
N THR A 62 -1.30 6.34 -1.38
CA THR A 62 -0.44 5.56 -2.29
C THR A 62 -1.12 5.25 -3.63
N SER A 63 -2.26 5.87 -3.90
CA SER A 63 -2.98 5.75 -5.17
C SER A 63 -2.18 6.40 -6.31
N THR A 64 -2.46 5.97 -7.52
CA THR A 64 -1.88 6.57 -8.75
C THR A 64 -2.73 7.70 -9.33
N ARG A 65 -3.89 7.98 -8.75
CA ARG A 65 -4.84 8.98 -9.25
C ARG A 65 -5.03 10.09 -8.24
N ASN A 66 -5.06 11.32 -8.74
CA ASN A 66 -5.41 12.48 -7.94
C ASN A 66 -6.24 13.44 -8.81
N PHE A 67 -7.45 13.76 -8.35
CA PHE A 67 -8.35 14.72 -8.95
C PHE A 67 -9.17 15.38 -7.84
N ASP A 68 -9.75 16.54 -8.16
CA ASP A 68 -10.48 17.34 -7.19
C ASP A 68 -11.60 16.56 -6.51
N ASN A 69 -11.69 16.72 -5.21
CA ASN A 69 -12.71 16.08 -4.36
C ASN A 69 -12.73 14.53 -4.39
N ARG A 70 -11.65 13.90 -4.89
CA ARG A 70 -11.56 12.43 -4.98
C ARG A 70 -11.85 11.73 -3.64
N MET A 71 -11.27 12.20 -2.55
CA MET A 71 -11.41 11.59 -1.23
C MET A 71 -12.47 12.27 -0.35
N GLY A 72 -12.81 13.52 -0.62
CA GLY A 72 -13.76 14.34 0.13
C GLY A 72 -13.82 15.75 -0.46
N MET A 73 -14.85 16.52 -0.14
CA MET A 73 -15.00 17.88 -0.62
C MET A 73 -13.84 18.75 -0.09
N GLY A 74 -13.12 19.41 -0.99
CA GLY A 74 -11.96 20.25 -0.64
C GLY A 74 -10.78 19.50 0.00
N ALA A 75 -10.77 18.18 -0.01
CA ALA A 75 -9.68 17.39 0.58
C ALA A 75 -8.36 17.61 -0.19
N LYS A 76 -7.30 17.91 0.56
CA LYS A 76 -5.93 18.07 0.03
C LYS A 76 -5.24 16.70 0.04
N VAL A 77 -5.07 16.11 -1.13
CA VAL A 77 -4.52 14.76 -1.28
C VAL A 77 -3.06 14.83 -1.77
N TYR A 78 -2.15 14.25 -0.99
CA TYR A 78 -0.75 14.07 -1.35
C TYR A 78 -0.51 12.63 -1.77
N LEU A 79 0.16 12.44 -2.90
CA LEU A 79 0.52 11.10 -3.40
C LEU A 79 1.97 10.78 -3.08
N GLY A 80 2.25 9.53 -2.76
CA GLY A 80 3.61 9.06 -2.51
C GLY A 80 3.71 7.55 -2.37
N SER A 81 4.91 7.07 -2.06
CA SER A 81 5.21 5.65 -1.91
C SER A 81 4.62 5.05 -0.62
N ALA A 82 4.58 3.71 -0.57
CA ALA A 82 4.16 2.99 0.63
C ALA A 82 5.08 3.26 1.83
N GLU A 83 6.38 3.37 1.59
CA GLU A 83 7.37 3.70 2.63
C GLU A 83 7.12 5.10 3.21
N LEU A 84 6.84 6.09 2.35
CA LEU A 84 6.50 7.43 2.83
C LEU A 84 5.17 7.43 3.59
N ALA A 85 4.19 6.64 3.15
CA ALA A 85 2.93 6.47 3.88
C ALA A 85 3.17 5.91 5.30
N ALA A 86 4.03 4.90 5.41
CA ALA A 86 4.39 4.30 6.71
C ALA A 86 5.08 5.33 7.62
N VAL A 87 6.00 6.13 7.09
CA VAL A 87 6.67 7.20 7.86
C VAL A 87 5.67 8.28 8.28
N CYS A 88 4.75 8.68 7.40
CA CYS A 88 3.68 9.62 7.75
C CYS A 88 2.77 9.08 8.86
N ALA A 89 2.41 7.80 8.80
CA ALA A 89 1.60 7.15 9.84
C ALA A 89 2.33 7.11 11.18
N LEU A 90 3.63 6.83 11.17
CA LEU A 90 4.46 6.83 12.38
C LEU A 90 4.57 8.21 13.03
N LEU A 91 4.72 9.26 12.22
CA LEU A 91 4.94 10.63 12.71
C LEU A 91 3.65 11.43 12.91
N GLY A 92 2.52 10.97 12.35
CA GLY A 92 1.26 11.72 12.31
C GLY A 92 1.31 12.97 11.41
N ARG A 93 2.37 13.13 10.60
CA ARG A 93 2.60 14.28 9.70
C ARG A 93 3.48 13.90 8.52
N LEU A 94 3.61 14.79 7.54
CA LEU A 94 4.64 14.66 6.52
C LEU A 94 6.04 14.88 7.15
N PRO A 95 7.01 13.99 6.89
CA PRO A 95 8.38 14.16 7.36
C PRO A 95 9.12 15.23 6.58
N SER A 96 10.17 15.78 7.16
CA SER A 96 11.21 16.45 6.39
C SER A 96 12.01 15.42 5.58
N VAL A 97 12.75 15.87 4.56
CA VAL A 97 13.58 14.98 3.73
C VAL A 97 14.63 14.24 4.57
N SER A 98 15.21 14.92 5.54
CA SER A 98 16.24 14.33 6.44
C SER A 98 15.64 13.26 7.37
N GLU A 99 14.48 13.52 7.97
CA GLU A 99 13.76 12.55 8.80
C GLU A 99 13.37 11.32 7.98
N TYR A 100 12.79 11.52 6.79
CA TYR A 100 12.43 10.42 5.90
C TYR A 100 13.64 9.53 5.57
N LYS A 101 14.73 10.14 5.10
CA LYS A 101 15.94 9.41 4.73
C LYS A 101 16.54 8.63 5.91
N LYS A 102 16.52 9.21 7.11
CA LYS A 102 17.01 8.55 8.31
C LYS A 102 16.15 7.34 8.68
N ILE A 103 14.83 7.53 8.81
CA ILE A 103 13.90 6.47 9.23
C ILE A 103 13.92 5.32 8.22
N VAL A 104 13.86 5.62 6.92
CA VAL A 104 13.86 4.60 5.87
C VAL A 104 15.19 3.84 5.85
N ARG A 105 16.34 4.53 5.94
CA ARG A 105 17.65 3.88 6.00
C ARG A 105 17.76 2.94 7.19
N ASP A 106 17.40 3.43 8.37
CA ASP A 106 17.55 2.68 9.62
C ASP A 106 16.61 1.44 9.62
N SER A 107 15.42 1.56 9.04
CA SER A 107 14.44 0.47 8.97
C SER A 107 14.72 -0.52 7.84
N LEU A 108 15.12 -0.05 6.66
CA LEU A 108 15.31 -0.91 5.49
C LEU A 108 16.67 -1.59 5.47
N SER A 109 17.72 -0.99 6.03
CA SER A 109 19.07 -1.56 6.01
C SER A 109 19.14 -2.93 6.67
N LEU A 110 18.33 -3.16 7.71
CA LEU A 110 18.27 -4.42 8.44
C LEU A 110 17.47 -5.53 7.73
N ASN A 111 16.56 -5.17 6.83
CA ASN A 111 15.62 -6.10 6.21
C ASN A 111 15.62 -6.03 4.67
N LYS A 112 16.61 -5.40 4.10
CA LYS A 112 16.73 -5.13 2.67
C LYS A 112 16.50 -6.38 1.80
N ASP A 113 17.14 -7.49 2.15
CA ASP A 113 17.09 -8.71 1.37
C ASP A 113 15.70 -9.40 1.44
N GLN A 114 14.97 -9.19 2.51
CA GLN A 114 13.60 -9.69 2.64
C GLN A 114 12.57 -8.80 1.95
N ILE A 115 12.72 -7.48 2.07
CA ILE A 115 11.76 -6.50 1.53
C ILE A 115 11.80 -6.48 0.02
N TYR A 116 13.01 -6.54 -0.57
CA TYR A 116 13.22 -6.42 -2.02
C TYR A 116 13.46 -7.75 -2.74
N LYS A 117 13.25 -8.89 -2.08
CA LYS A 117 13.48 -10.21 -2.69
C LYS A 117 12.79 -10.41 -4.05
N TYR A 118 11.61 -9.79 -4.25
CA TYR A 118 10.88 -9.86 -5.52
C TYR A 118 11.39 -8.88 -6.60
N LEU A 119 12.33 -8.01 -6.26
CA LEU A 119 13.03 -7.12 -7.21
C LEU A 119 14.41 -7.67 -7.60
N ASN A 120 14.87 -8.71 -6.91
CA ASN A 120 16.11 -9.41 -7.22
C ASN A 120 15.84 -10.47 -8.31
N PHE A 121 15.62 -10.02 -9.52
CA PHE A 121 15.31 -10.91 -10.67
C PHE A 121 16.35 -12.00 -10.89
N ASN A 122 17.60 -11.77 -10.51
CA ASN A 122 18.68 -12.75 -10.60
C ASN A 122 18.50 -13.96 -9.66
N GLU A 123 17.70 -13.83 -8.64
CA GLU A 123 17.40 -14.88 -7.66
C GLU A 123 16.09 -15.63 -7.98
N ILE A 124 15.36 -15.18 -8.99
CA ILE A 124 14.13 -15.81 -9.46
C ILE A 124 14.48 -16.77 -10.59
N SER A 125 14.29 -18.07 -10.38
CA SER A 125 14.69 -19.13 -11.32
C SER A 125 14.15 -18.95 -12.73
N GLU A 126 12.93 -18.37 -12.87
CA GLU A 126 12.31 -18.11 -14.16
C GLU A 126 13.02 -16.99 -14.96
N PHE A 127 13.86 -16.17 -14.33
CA PHE A 127 14.60 -15.07 -14.96
C PHE A 127 16.11 -15.29 -14.94
N SER A 128 16.59 -16.41 -14.41
CA SER A 128 18.00 -16.79 -14.50
C SER A 128 18.30 -17.27 -15.91
N ILE A 129 19.12 -16.51 -16.66
CA ILE A 129 19.60 -16.85 -18.02
C ILE A 129 20.79 -17.78 -17.90
#